data_28b6c0897affff91adae062e3ccfa4c8
#
_entry.id   28b6c0897affff91adae062e3ccfa4c8
#
_cell.length_a   1.000
_cell.length_b   1.000
_cell.length_c   1.000
_cell.angle_alpha   90.00
_cell.angle_beta   90.00
_cell.angle_gamma   90.00
#
_symmetry.space_group_name_H-M   'P 1'
#
loop_
_entity.id
_entity.type
_entity.pdbx_description
1 polymer ?
#
loop_
_entity_poly.entity_id
_entity_poly.type
_entity_poly.pdbx_seq_one_letter_code
_entity_poly.pdbx_strand_id
1 'polypeptide(L)'
;MTGAWEEAVKGFGRYLSTERSLSKNSVGAYLNDVRKLRIYMLANRNDASPSDLTYPDLSSFIAFTAGGNDSARTQARLISGIRSFCRYLLLEKIITDDPSALLESPRTGRKLPEVLSVEEIDMIINAIDLSTPEGHRNKAIIETMYSCGLRVSELVNMKLTDIHRSEGFVVVTGKGNKQRLVPAGTVALREIDNYLARRMTMPVITDQNILFLNRRGKRLSRVMVFLMIKRLAEAAGIKKTISPHTLRHSFATHMVEGGADLRAVQEMLGHESITTTEIYTHIDRSYLRDTLLMYHPRSKHKEKGVS
;
A
#
# COMPACT_ATOMS: atom_id res chain seq x y z
N MET A 1 23.60 22.26 21.99
CA MET A 1 22.29 22.69 21.39
C MET A 1 21.75 21.73 20.31
N THR A 2 22.58 21.07 19.53
CA THR A 2 22.13 19.93 18.68
C THR A 2 21.47 18.79 19.47
N GLY A 3 21.84 18.60 20.76
CA GLY A 3 21.32 17.55 21.62
C GLY A 3 19.81 17.68 21.94
N ALA A 4 19.28 18.90 22.16
CA ALA A 4 17.85 19.09 22.49
C ALA A 4 16.92 18.64 21.35
N TRP A 5 17.26 18.97 20.10
CA TRP A 5 16.53 18.46 18.94
C TRP A 5 16.64 16.96 18.78
N GLU A 6 17.83 16.38 19.01
CA GLU A 6 18.02 14.93 18.88
C GLU A 6 17.23 14.17 19.93
N GLU A 7 17.22 14.68 21.15
CA GLU A 7 16.44 14.11 22.24
C GLU A 7 14.94 14.21 21.97
N ALA A 8 14.44 15.39 21.54
CA ALA A 8 13.04 15.57 21.18
C ALA A 8 12.61 14.68 20.01
N VAL A 9 13.41 14.56 18.93
CA VAL A 9 13.12 13.68 17.80
C VAL A 9 13.11 12.22 18.22
N LYS A 10 14.04 11.79 19.07
CA LYS A 10 14.12 10.41 19.58
C LYS A 10 12.93 10.10 20.50
N GLY A 11 12.59 11.01 21.40
CA GLY A 11 11.42 10.92 22.28
C GLY A 11 10.11 10.86 21.48
N PHE A 12 9.96 11.74 20.50
CA PHE A 12 8.81 11.72 19.59
C PHE A 12 8.67 10.38 18.85
N GLY A 13 9.78 9.80 18.38
CA GLY A 13 9.75 8.48 17.76
C GLY A 13 9.24 7.39 18.70
N ARG A 14 9.62 7.42 19.97
CA ARG A 14 9.09 6.51 21.00
C ARG A 14 7.60 6.74 21.23
N TYR A 15 7.18 7.99 21.47
CA TYR A 15 5.77 8.38 21.62
C TYR A 15 4.90 7.85 20.46
N LEU A 16 5.33 8.08 19.20
CA LEU A 16 4.58 7.59 18.03
C LEU A 16 4.47 6.07 17.99
N SER A 17 5.50 5.35 18.41
CA SER A 17 5.55 3.89 18.36
C SER A 17 4.79 3.23 19.50
N THR A 18 4.93 3.72 20.73
CA THR A 18 4.39 3.10 21.94
C THR A 18 2.99 3.60 22.27
N GLU A 19 2.81 4.91 22.36
CA GLU A 19 1.54 5.51 22.80
C GLU A 19 0.53 5.65 21.66
N ARG A 20 1.01 6.04 20.46
CA ARG A 20 0.15 6.17 19.27
C ARG A 20 0.05 4.90 18.44
N SER A 21 0.79 3.86 18.75
CA SER A 21 0.80 2.57 18.05
C SER A 21 0.89 2.68 16.52
N LEU A 22 1.63 3.70 16.03
CA LEU A 22 1.75 3.93 14.60
C LEU A 22 2.65 2.90 13.92
N SER A 23 2.38 2.63 12.64
CA SER A 23 3.23 1.75 11.84
C SER A 23 4.65 2.33 11.68
N LYS A 24 5.67 1.47 11.52
CA LYS A 24 7.06 1.88 11.25
C LYS A 24 7.17 2.90 10.10
N ASN A 25 6.36 2.73 9.05
CA ASN A 25 6.35 3.66 7.91
C ASN A 25 5.77 5.03 8.29
N SER A 26 4.70 5.08 9.09
CA SER A 26 4.11 6.34 9.58
C SER A 26 5.06 7.06 10.52
N VAL A 27 5.68 6.32 11.45
CA VAL A 27 6.71 6.85 12.36
C VAL A 27 7.87 7.44 11.54
N GLY A 28 8.39 6.68 10.57
CA GLY A 28 9.47 7.15 9.70
C GLY A 28 9.11 8.41 8.91
N ALA A 29 7.88 8.51 8.41
CA ALA A 29 7.40 9.69 7.69
C ALA A 29 7.34 10.92 8.60
N TYR A 30 6.75 10.81 9.79
CA TYR A 30 6.64 11.91 10.75
C TYR A 30 8.00 12.35 11.30
N LEU A 31 8.90 11.39 11.59
CA LEU A 31 10.28 11.72 11.98
C LEU A 31 11.03 12.46 10.87
N ASN A 32 10.81 12.08 9.62
CA ASN A 32 11.42 12.79 8.50
C ASN A 32 10.90 14.23 8.36
N ASP A 33 9.62 14.45 8.61
CA ASP A 33 9.02 15.78 8.61
C ASP A 33 9.63 16.68 9.70
N VAL A 34 9.78 16.16 10.92
CA VAL A 34 10.40 16.89 12.04
C VAL A 34 11.90 17.12 11.79
N ARG A 35 12.61 16.18 11.14
CA ARG A 35 14.01 16.41 10.75
C ARG A 35 14.14 17.55 9.73
N LYS A 36 13.23 17.65 8.77
CA LYS A 36 13.18 18.77 7.82
C LYS A 36 12.96 20.09 8.56
N LEU A 37 12.01 20.12 9.51
CA LEU A 37 11.79 21.30 10.37
C LEU A 37 13.06 21.68 11.14
N ARG A 38 13.71 20.71 11.79
CA ARG A 38 14.98 20.94 12.49
C ARG A 38 16.03 21.60 11.59
N ILE A 39 16.23 21.03 10.40
CA ILE A 39 17.22 21.54 9.44
C ILE A 39 16.88 22.99 9.08
N TYR A 40 15.62 23.27 8.80
CA TYR A 40 15.16 24.63 8.48
C TYR A 40 15.38 25.60 9.65
N MET A 41 15.02 25.21 10.88
CA MET A 41 15.19 26.03 12.07
C MET A 41 16.66 26.37 12.32
N LEU A 42 17.55 25.39 12.27
CA LEU A 42 18.98 25.60 12.48
C LEU A 42 19.64 26.42 11.38
N ALA A 43 19.13 26.39 10.15
CA ALA A 43 19.62 27.22 9.07
C ALA A 43 19.21 28.70 9.20
N ASN A 44 18.07 29.00 9.83
CA ASN A 44 17.56 30.36 9.99
C ASN A 44 17.84 30.95 11.39
N ARG A 45 18.05 30.10 12.40
CA ARG A 45 18.33 30.47 13.79
C ARG A 45 19.25 29.41 14.40
N ASN A 46 20.55 29.68 14.40
CA ASN A 46 21.60 28.72 14.81
C ASN A 46 21.39 28.11 16.20
N ASP A 47 20.75 28.83 17.13
CA ASP A 47 20.55 28.42 18.52
C ASP A 47 19.13 27.97 18.82
N ALA A 48 18.25 27.84 17.82
CA ALA A 48 16.87 27.47 18.03
C ALA A 48 16.73 26.06 18.62
N SER A 49 16.01 25.95 19.72
CA SER A 49 15.62 24.74 20.42
C SER A 49 14.18 24.35 20.07
N PRO A 50 13.75 23.08 20.26
CA PRO A 50 12.33 22.72 20.14
C PRO A 50 11.40 23.53 21.06
N SER A 51 11.89 24.04 22.20
CA SER A 51 11.15 24.91 23.12
C SER A 51 10.87 26.32 22.57
N ASP A 52 11.64 26.75 21.57
CA ASP A 52 11.56 28.11 21.01
C ASP A 52 10.69 28.18 19.74
N LEU A 53 10.01 27.09 19.41
CA LEU A 53 9.14 27.01 18.25
C LEU A 53 7.95 27.95 18.39
N THR A 54 7.76 28.81 17.41
CA THR A 54 6.65 29.76 17.32
C THR A 54 5.79 29.51 16.09
N TYR A 55 4.57 30.06 16.08
CA TYR A 55 3.71 30.00 14.90
C TYR A 55 4.36 30.61 13.64
N PRO A 56 5.03 31.82 13.71
CA PRO A 56 5.75 32.35 12.56
C PRO A 56 6.83 31.43 12.01
N ASP A 57 7.59 30.74 12.87
CA ASP A 57 8.60 29.77 12.45
C ASP A 57 7.98 28.62 11.64
N LEU A 58 6.89 28.04 12.16
CA LEU A 58 6.18 26.95 11.50
C LEU A 58 5.52 27.41 10.20
N SER A 59 4.90 28.58 10.17
CA SER A 59 4.29 29.15 8.98
C SER A 59 5.32 29.38 7.87
N SER A 60 6.48 29.96 8.22
CA SER A 60 7.59 30.18 7.30
C SER A 60 8.18 28.87 6.77
N PHE A 61 8.31 27.85 7.63
CA PHE A 61 8.74 26.52 7.22
C PHE A 61 7.75 25.88 6.22
N ILE A 62 6.44 25.97 6.47
CA ILE A 62 5.42 25.46 5.55
C ILE A 62 5.49 26.19 4.20
N ALA A 63 5.63 27.52 4.21
CA ALA A 63 5.79 28.31 2.99
C ALA A 63 7.06 27.94 2.22
N PHE A 64 8.17 27.73 2.92
CA PHE A 64 9.43 27.25 2.31
C PHE A 64 9.26 25.89 1.62
N THR A 65 8.61 24.92 2.28
CA THR A 65 8.37 23.61 1.69
C THR A 65 7.38 23.67 0.53
N ALA A 66 6.42 24.59 0.54
CA ALA A 66 5.48 24.80 -0.56
C ALA A 66 6.15 25.27 -1.84
N GLY A 67 7.23 26.10 -1.75
CA GLY A 67 8.03 26.53 -2.88
C GLY A 67 8.79 25.42 -3.61
N GLY A 68 8.92 24.23 -3.00
CA GLY A 68 9.66 23.09 -3.52
C GLY A 68 8.87 22.09 -4.37
N ASN A 69 7.74 22.44 -4.98
CA ASN A 69 6.87 21.58 -5.79
C ASN A 69 6.18 20.42 -5.00
N ASP A 70 6.09 20.50 -3.70
CA ASP A 70 5.34 19.52 -2.90
C ASP A 70 3.83 19.58 -3.20
N SER A 71 3.21 18.42 -3.46
CA SER A 71 1.76 18.36 -3.69
C SER A 71 0.98 18.81 -2.44
N ALA A 72 -0.23 19.37 -2.61
CA ALA A 72 -1.12 19.74 -1.49
C ALA A 72 -1.33 18.59 -0.49
N ARG A 73 -1.37 17.34 -0.96
CA ARG A 73 -1.44 16.15 -0.11
C ARG A 73 -0.16 15.94 0.72
N THR A 74 1.01 16.18 0.12
CA THR A 74 2.31 16.09 0.82
C THR A 74 2.38 17.16 1.90
N GLN A 75 1.96 18.38 1.61
CA GLN A 75 1.90 19.48 2.57
C GLN A 75 0.92 19.19 3.71
N ALA A 76 -0.30 18.71 3.42
CA ALA A 76 -1.27 18.34 4.45
C ALA A 76 -0.72 17.25 5.39
N ARG A 77 0.02 16.27 4.85
CA ARG A 77 0.69 15.24 5.65
C ARG A 77 1.81 15.85 6.51
N LEU A 78 2.62 16.74 5.95
CA LEU A 78 3.69 17.46 6.66
C LEU A 78 3.11 18.22 7.86
N ILE A 79 2.05 19.01 7.65
CA ILE A 79 1.36 19.76 8.70
C ILE A 79 0.84 18.83 9.80
N SER A 80 0.27 17.67 9.42
CA SER A 80 -0.17 16.65 10.38
C SER A 80 0.99 16.11 11.22
N GLY A 81 2.16 15.89 10.60
CA GLY A 81 3.38 15.48 11.29
C GLY A 81 3.88 16.53 12.29
N ILE A 82 3.91 17.81 11.88
CA ILE A 82 4.31 18.94 12.72
C ILE A 82 3.33 19.12 13.89
N ARG A 83 2.02 19.08 13.65
CA ARG A 83 1.01 19.14 14.74
C ARG A 83 1.17 17.99 15.73
N SER A 84 1.48 16.79 15.24
CA SER A 84 1.73 15.64 16.11
C SER A 84 2.99 15.85 16.97
N PHE A 85 4.02 16.48 16.41
CA PHE A 85 5.24 16.83 17.14
C PHE A 85 5.00 17.91 18.20
N CYS A 86 4.32 19.00 17.86
CA CYS A 86 3.96 20.04 18.82
C CYS A 86 3.12 19.49 19.98
N ARG A 87 2.15 18.60 19.68
CA ARG A 87 1.39 17.91 20.72
C ARG A 87 2.27 17.06 21.64
N TYR A 88 3.26 16.36 21.09
CA TYR A 88 4.24 15.62 21.88
C TYR A 88 5.05 16.58 22.77
N LEU A 89 5.54 17.71 22.25
CA LEU A 89 6.29 18.70 23.02
C LEU A 89 5.46 19.27 24.17
N LEU A 90 4.16 19.50 23.96
CA LEU A 90 3.22 19.92 25.03
C LEU A 90 3.07 18.84 26.10
N LEU A 91 2.89 17.57 25.72
CA LEU A 91 2.75 16.45 26.66
C LEU A 91 3.99 16.29 27.53
N GLU A 92 5.18 16.45 26.96
CA GLU A 92 6.46 16.42 27.66
C GLU A 92 6.79 17.74 28.40
N LYS A 93 5.90 18.74 28.35
CA LYS A 93 6.08 20.06 28.96
C LYS A 93 7.35 20.81 28.47
N ILE A 94 7.77 20.52 27.23
CA ILE A 94 8.89 21.21 26.58
C ILE A 94 8.44 22.58 26.08
N ILE A 95 7.18 22.71 25.68
CA ILE A 95 6.51 23.95 25.32
C ILE A 95 5.26 24.13 26.19
N THR A 96 4.81 25.37 26.38
CA THR A 96 3.59 25.73 27.15
C THR A 96 2.36 25.91 26.28
N ASP A 97 2.55 26.35 25.05
CA ASP A 97 1.50 26.61 24.08
C ASP A 97 1.72 25.88 22.78
N ASP A 98 0.65 25.58 22.04
CA ASP A 98 0.75 24.87 20.76
C ASP A 98 0.97 25.85 19.59
N PRO A 99 2.20 26.00 19.07
CA PRO A 99 2.47 26.90 17.96
C PRO A 99 1.86 26.40 16.64
N SER A 100 1.40 25.15 16.59
CA SER A 100 0.79 24.58 15.38
C SER A 100 -0.73 24.72 15.32
N ALA A 101 -1.37 25.25 16.36
CA ALA A 101 -2.83 25.32 16.46
C ALA A 101 -3.47 26.08 15.28
N LEU A 102 -2.85 27.19 14.85
CA LEU A 102 -3.33 28.05 13.77
C LEU A 102 -2.84 27.63 12.36
N LEU A 103 -2.02 26.58 12.22
CA LEU A 103 -1.61 26.13 10.90
C LEU A 103 -2.82 25.64 10.11
N GLU A 104 -3.00 26.14 8.91
CA GLU A 104 -4.05 25.65 8.01
C GLU A 104 -3.52 24.57 7.09
N SER A 105 -4.29 23.49 6.94
CA SER A 105 -3.98 22.46 5.95
C SER A 105 -4.54 22.84 4.59
N PRO A 106 -3.78 22.71 3.50
CA PRO A 106 -4.29 23.00 2.16
C PRO A 106 -5.50 22.13 1.85
N ARG A 107 -6.50 22.70 1.19
CA ARG A 107 -7.65 21.95 0.71
C ARG A 107 -7.18 20.98 -0.37
N THR A 108 -7.17 19.70 -0.06
CA THR A 108 -6.91 18.66 -1.04
C THR A 108 -8.22 18.34 -1.76
N GLY A 109 -8.33 18.69 -3.03
CA GLY A 109 -9.46 18.25 -3.85
C GLY A 109 -9.55 16.71 -3.82
N ARG A 110 -10.75 16.17 -3.61
CA ARG A 110 -10.99 14.73 -3.76
C ARG A 110 -10.97 14.42 -5.27
N LYS A 111 -9.81 14.02 -5.82
CA LYS A 111 -9.83 13.30 -7.09
C LYS A 111 -10.58 11.99 -6.88
N LEU A 112 -11.62 11.76 -7.65
CA LEU A 112 -12.25 10.44 -7.71
C LEU A 112 -11.15 9.43 -8.11
N PRO A 113 -11.04 8.31 -7.37
CA PRO A 113 -10.05 7.30 -7.72
C PRO A 113 -10.34 6.76 -9.13
N GLU A 114 -9.31 6.64 -9.94
CA GLU A 114 -9.43 6.03 -11.26
C GLU A 114 -9.67 4.53 -11.11
N VAL A 115 -10.69 4.04 -11.82
CA VAL A 115 -11.05 2.62 -11.92
C VAL A 115 -10.73 2.16 -13.33
N LEU A 116 -10.09 1.00 -13.46
CA LEU A 116 -9.93 0.33 -14.74
C LEU A 116 -11.18 -0.49 -15.05
N SER A 117 -11.64 -0.46 -16.29
CA SER A 117 -12.67 -1.41 -16.73
C SER A 117 -12.08 -2.83 -16.87
N VAL A 118 -12.93 -3.83 -17.03
CA VAL A 118 -12.51 -5.22 -17.25
C VAL A 118 -11.68 -5.33 -18.53
N GLU A 119 -12.12 -4.63 -19.59
CA GLU A 119 -11.44 -4.58 -20.89
C GLU A 119 -10.06 -3.93 -20.78
N GLU A 120 -9.93 -2.84 -20.01
CA GLU A 120 -8.63 -2.20 -19.76
C GLU A 120 -7.67 -3.12 -19.03
N ILE A 121 -8.16 -3.92 -18.08
CA ILE A 121 -7.35 -4.94 -17.39
C ILE A 121 -6.93 -6.03 -18.38
N ASP A 122 -7.83 -6.47 -19.27
CA ASP A 122 -7.50 -7.43 -20.33
C ASP A 122 -6.46 -6.86 -21.30
N MET A 123 -6.56 -5.61 -21.68
CA MET A 123 -5.55 -4.94 -22.51
C MET A 123 -4.18 -4.94 -21.84
N ILE A 124 -4.09 -4.66 -20.55
CA ILE A 124 -2.82 -4.71 -19.78
C ILE A 124 -2.24 -6.13 -19.79
N ILE A 125 -3.07 -7.14 -19.57
CA ILE A 125 -2.64 -8.55 -19.53
C ILE A 125 -2.19 -9.02 -20.91
N ASN A 126 -2.91 -8.64 -21.97
CA ASN A 126 -2.59 -8.99 -23.35
C ASN A 126 -1.33 -8.30 -23.88
N ALA A 127 -0.95 -7.15 -23.30
CA ALA A 127 0.32 -6.48 -23.62
C ALA A 127 1.56 -7.16 -23.01
N ILE A 128 1.39 -8.24 -22.23
CA ILE A 128 2.51 -8.93 -21.58
C ILE A 128 3.12 -9.94 -22.57
N ASP A 129 4.40 -9.77 -22.84
CA ASP A 129 5.19 -10.73 -23.61
C ASP A 129 5.46 -12.00 -22.80
N LEU A 130 4.75 -13.09 -23.14
CA LEU A 130 4.87 -14.39 -22.50
C LEU A 130 6.05 -15.23 -23.02
N SER A 131 6.81 -14.77 -24.00
CA SER A 131 8.03 -15.47 -24.45
C SER A 131 9.13 -15.42 -23.37
N THR A 132 9.02 -14.51 -22.41
CA THR A 132 9.99 -14.30 -21.34
C THR A 132 9.52 -14.86 -19.99
N PRO A 133 10.42 -15.36 -19.13
CA PRO A 133 10.08 -15.78 -17.77
C PRO A 133 9.45 -14.65 -16.94
N GLU A 134 9.90 -13.41 -17.16
CA GLU A 134 9.32 -12.23 -16.51
C GLU A 134 7.89 -11.95 -16.95
N GLY A 135 7.54 -12.27 -18.20
CA GLY A 135 6.16 -12.16 -18.69
C GLY A 135 5.21 -13.03 -17.90
N HIS A 136 5.53 -14.30 -17.71
CA HIS A 136 4.72 -15.21 -16.88
C HIS A 136 4.58 -14.70 -15.45
N ARG A 137 5.68 -14.22 -14.84
CA ARG A 137 5.64 -13.57 -13.51
C ARG A 137 4.73 -12.37 -13.50
N ASN A 138 4.87 -11.48 -14.47
CA ASN A 138 4.11 -10.22 -14.53
C ASN A 138 2.62 -10.50 -14.69
N LYS A 139 2.25 -11.48 -15.52
CA LYS A 139 0.87 -11.92 -15.69
C LYS A 139 0.31 -12.48 -14.38
N ALA A 140 1.04 -13.37 -13.72
CA ALA A 140 0.64 -13.91 -12.43
C ALA A 140 0.47 -12.80 -11.36
N ILE A 141 1.33 -11.78 -11.36
CA ILE A 141 1.22 -10.62 -10.47
C ILE A 141 -0.07 -9.85 -10.73
N ILE A 142 -0.36 -9.47 -11.97
CA ILE A 142 -1.56 -8.68 -12.32
C ILE A 142 -2.82 -9.46 -11.98
N GLU A 143 -2.90 -10.74 -12.38
CA GLU A 143 -4.05 -11.60 -12.09
C GLU A 143 -4.25 -11.79 -10.58
N THR A 144 -3.18 -12.02 -9.82
CA THR A 144 -3.28 -12.18 -8.36
C THR A 144 -3.72 -10.89 -7.68
N MET A 145 -3.14 -9.74 -8.09
CA MET A 145 -3.51 -8.44 -7.51
C MET A 145 -4.96 -8.09 -7.79
N TYR A 146 -5.43 -8.34 -8.99
CA TYR A 146 -6.79 -8.04 -9.39
C TYR A 146 -7.79 -9.04 -8.81
N SER A 147 -7.54 -10.36 -8.89
CA SER A 147 -8.47 -11.37 -8.40
C SER A 147 -8.60 -11.42 -6.88
N CYS A 148 -7.56 -11.00 -6.14
CA CYS A 148 -7.56 -11.06 -4.66
C CYS A 148 -7.59 -9.67 -4.01
N GLY A 149 -7.60 -8.60 -4.78
CA GLY A 149 -7.60 -7.23 -4.26
C GLY A 149 -6.40 -6.89 -3.36
N LEU A 150 -5.22 -7.44 -3.61
CA LEU A 150 -4.07 -7.35 -2.72
C LEU A 150 -3.44 -5.96 -2.69
N ARG A 151 -2.90 -5.56 -1.52
CA ARG A 151 -1.93 -4.46 -1.46
C ARG A 151 -0.58 -4.91 -2.05
N VAL A 152 0.14 -4.00 -2.70
CA VAL A 152 1.47 -4.31 -3.26
C VAL A 152 2.45 -4.86 -2.21
N SER A 153 2.36 -4.40 -0.97
CA SER A 153 3.18 -4.90 0.14
C SER A 153 2.83 -6.34 0.52
N GLU A 154 1.57 -6.73 0.41
CA GLU A 154 1.09 -8.09 0.65
C GLU A 154 1.59 -9.02 -0.46
N LEU A 155 1.43 -8.60 -1.72
CA LEU A 155 1.90 -9.36 -2.89
C LEU A 155 3.39 -9.66 -2.84
N VAL A 156 4.26 -8.65 -2.63
CA VAL A 156 5.72 -8.86 -2.66
C VAL A 156 6.24 -9.69 -1.49
N ASN A 157 5.47 -9.81 -0.41
CA ASN A 157 5.81 -10.63 0.75
C ASN A 157 5.15 -12.01 0.74
N MET A 158 4.31 -12.31 -0.26
CA MET A 158 3.61 -13.59 -0.38
C MET A 158 4.60 -14.75 -0.52
N LYS A 159 4.36 -15.80 0.27
CA LYS A 159 5.19 -17.00 0.29
C LYS A 159 4.56 -18.11 -0.54
N LEU A 160 5.37 -19.09 -0.93
CA LEU A 160 4.88 -20.32 -1.57
C LEU A 160 3.90 -21.09 -0.67
N THR A 161 4.16 -21.07 0.63
CA THR A 161 3.33 -21.72 1.67
C THR A 161 2.00 -21.02 1.92
N ASP A 162 1.83 -19.80 1.43
CA ASP A 162 0.59 -19.04 1.61
C ASP A 162 -0.50 -19.41 0.58
N ILE A 163 -0.19 -20.29 -0.38
CA ILE A 163 -1.08 -20.64 -1.50
C ILE A 163 -1.75 -21.98 -1.24
N HIS A 164 -3.04 -21.98 -1.00
CA HIS A 164 -3.86 -23.16 -0.76
C HIS A 164 -4.72 -23.47 -1.99
N ARG A 165 -4.09 -24.16 -2.97
CA ARG A 165 -4.71 -24.41 -4.28
C ARG A 165 -5.96 -25.25 -4.23
N SER A 166 -5.94 -26.34 -3.46
CA SER A 166 -7.08 -27.25 -3.30
C SER A 166 -8.30 -26.58 -2.73
N GLU A 167 -8.07 -25.60 -1.86
CA GLU A 167 -9.11 -24.84 -1.17
C GLU A 167 -9.53 -23.57 -1.92
N GLY A 168 -8.71 -23.09 -2.87
CA GLY A 168 -8.96 -21.85 -3.61
C GLY A 168 -8.72 -20.58 -2.81
N PHE A 169 -7.76 -20.59 -1.89
CA PHE A 169 -7.44 -19.45 -1.01
C PHE A 169 -5.95 -19.13 -1.00
N VAL A 170 -5.66 -17.86 -0.65
CA VAL A 170 -4.32 -17.41 -0.29
C VAL A 170 -4.34 -16.79 1.10
N VAL A 171 -3.29 -17.06 1.89
CA VAL A 171 -3.05 -16.40 3.18
C VAL A 171 -2.36 -15.07 2.92
N VAL A 172 -2.90 -13.98 3.45
CA VAL A 172 -2.35 -12.65 3.27
C VAL A 172 -1.98 -12.06 4.62
N THR A 173 -0.70 -11.70 4.79
CA THR A 173 -0.22 -11.04 6.01
C THR A 173 -0.27 -9.51 5.82
N GLY A 174 -1.11 -8.85 6.61
CA GLY A 174 -1.35 -7.42 6.59
C GLY A 174 -0.54 -6.64 7.64
N LYS A 175 -1.00 -5.43 7.94
CA LYS A 175 -0.42 -4.56 8.96
C LYS A 175 -0.49 -5.22 10.35
N GLY A 176 0.59 -5.10 11.13
CA GLY A 176 0.66 -5.71 12.46
C GLY A 176 0.80 -7.23 12.46
N ASN A 177 1.26 -7.81 11.32
CA ASN A 177 1.40 -9.27 11.16
C ASN A 177 0.07 -10.05 11.26
N LYS A 178 -1.06 -9.37 11.15
CA LYS A 178 -2.38 -10.02 11.12
C LYS A 178 -2.56 -10.74 9.79
N GLN A 179 -2.99 -12.00 9.86
CA GLN A 179 -3.26 -12.81 8.68
C GLN A 179 -4.77 -12.83 8.38
N ARG A 180 -5.09 -12.89 7.10
CA ARG A 180 -6.45 -13.15 6.62
C ARG A 180 -6.42 -14.14 5.44
N LEU A 181 -7.48 -14.89 5.29
CA LEU A 181 -7.71 -15.72 4.12
C LEU A 181 -8.41 -14.87 3.05
N VAL A 182 -7.90 -14.93 1.83
CA VAL A 182 -8.51 -14.26 0.69
C VAL A 182 -8.79 -15.31 -0.37
N PRO A 183 -10.04 -15.44 -0.87
CA PRO A 183 -10.32 -16.35 -1.96
C PRO A 183 -9.52 -15.95 -3.21
N ALA A 184 -8.99 -16.94 -3.91
CA ALA A 184 -8.23 -16.75 -5.14
C ALA A 184 -8.95 -17.41 -6.31
N GLY A 185 -9.26 -16.62 -7.32
CA GLY A 185 -9.91 -17.10 -8.53
C GLY A 185 -9.04 -18.14 -9.27
N THR A 186 -9.69 -19.06 -9.97
CA THR A 186 -9.00 -20.14 -10.73
C THR A 186 -7.99 -19.62 -11.75
N VAL A 187 -8.26 -18.45 -12.34
CA VAL A 187 -7.34 -17.80 -13.30
C VAL A 187 -6.04 -17.37 -12.58
N ALA A 188 -6.15 -16.72 -11.43
CA ALA A 188 -4.97 -16.29 -10.66
C ALA A 188 -4.11 -17.49 -10.23
N LEU A 189 -4.73 -18.56 -9.73
CA LEU A 189 -4.02 -19.76 -9.31
C LEU A 189 -3.31 -20.43 -10.50
N ARG A 190 -3.98 -20.55 -11.65
CA ARG A 190 -3.39 -21.06 -12.88
C ARG A 190 -2.19 -20.24 -13.34
N GLU A 191 -2.28 -18.91 -13.33
CA GLU A 191 -1.16 -18.07 -13.75
C GLU A 191 0.00 -18.11 -12.74
N ILE A 192 -0.28 -18.30 -11.46
CA ILE A 192 0.75 -18.60 -10.46
C ILE A 192 1.47 -19.90 -10.81
N ASP A 193 0.75 -20.96 -11.17
CA ASP A 193 1.35 -22.25 -11.52
C ASP A 193 2.19 -22.16 -12.81
N ASN A 194 1.71 -21.44 -13.82
CA ASN A 194 2.47 -21.13 -15.04
C ASN A 194 3.78 -20.40 -14.73
N TYR A 195 3.74 -19.45 -13.82
CA TYR A 195 4.94 -18.76 -13.37
C TYR A 195 5.86 -19.67 -12.56
N LEU A 196 5.33 -20.49 -11.66
CA LEU A 196 6.14 -21.41 -10.85
C LEU A 196 6.95 -22.38 -11.69
N ALA A 197 6.38 -22.89 -12.79
CA ALA A 197 7.13 -23.71 -13.75
C ALA A 197 8.36 -22.98 -14.32
N ARG A 198 8.23 -21.69 -14.61
CA ARG A 198 9.35 -20.85 -15.07
C ARG A 198 10.29 -20.44 -13.93
N ARG A 199 9.75 -20.21 -12.72
CA ARG A 199 10.57 -19.90 -11.54
C ARG A 199 11.55 -21.03 -11.20
N MET A 200 11.14 -22.29 -11.37
CA MET A 200 11.99 -23.46 -11.13
C MET A 200 13.21 -23.53 -12.07
N THR A 201 13.14 -22.93 -13.25
CA THR A 201 14.25 -22.89 -14.22
C THR A 201 15.20 -21.70 -13.99
N MET A 202 14.98 -20.88 -12.96
CA MET A 202 15.87 -19.75 -12.65
C MET A 202 17.24 -20.26 -12.18
N PRO A 203 18.35 -19.68 -12.68
CA PRO A 203 19.69 -20.14 -12.34
C PRO A 203 20.05 -19.90 -10.86
N VAL A 204 19.45 -18.90 -10.24
CA VAL A 204 19.66 -18.57 -8.82
C VAL A 204 18.34 -18.19 -8.17
N ILE A 205 18.04 -18.80 -7.03
CA ILE A 205 16.91 -18.44 -6.15
C ILE A 205 17.46 -18.16 -4.76
N THR A 206 17.54 -16.87 -4.39
CA THR A 206 18.02 -16.44 -3.08
C THR A 206 16.91 -16.52 -2.03
N ASP A 207 15.72 -15.96 -2.36
CA ASP A 207 14.57 -15.93 -1.44
C ASP A 207 13.66 -17.15 -1.74
N GLN A 208 14.04 -18.33 -1.26
CA GLN A 208 13.45 -19.61 -1.65
C GLN A 208 11.93 -19.69 -1.44
N ASN A 209 11.44 -19.18 -0.29
CA ASN A 209 10.02 -19.26 0.05
C ASN A 209 9.18 -18.07 -0.48
N ILE A 210 9.79 -17.04 -1.05
CA ILE A 210 9.03 -15.92 -1.64
C ILE A 210 8.46 -16.33 -3.00
N LEU A 211 7.19 -16.03 -3.24
CA LEU A 211 6.51 -16.37 -4.48
C LEU A 211 7.10 -15.62 -5.67
N PHE A 212 7.07 -14.28 -5.65
CA PHE A 212 7.46 -13.45 -6.80
C PHE A 212 8.88 -12.91 -6.67
N LEU A 213 9.74 -13.32 -7.58
CA LEU A 213 11.16 -13.00 -7.57
C LEU A 213 11.56 -12.06 -8.72
N ASN A 214 12.62 -11.31 -8.49
CA ASN A 214 13.31 -10.58 -9.54
C ASN A 214 14.33 -11.49 -10.27
N ARG A 215 14.99 -10.99 -11.33
CA ARG A 215 16.00 -11.74 -12.12
C ARG A 215 17.18 -12.27 -11.30
N ARG A 216 17.42 -11.69 -10.10
CA ARG A 216 18.50 -12.11 -9.19
C ARG A 216 18.02 -13.12 -8.15
N GLY A 217 16.85 -13.70 -8.31
CA GLY A 217 16.26 -14.66 -7.36
C GLY A 217 15.87 -14.06 -6.02
N LYS A 218 15.78 -12.74 -5.90
CA LYS A 218 15.38 -12.03 -4.68
C LYS A 218 13.96 -11.50 -4.80
N ARG A 219 13.32 -11.27 -3.65
CA ARG A 219 12.00 -10.66 -3.54
C ARG A 219 11.90 -9.37 -4.36
N LEU A 220 10.77 -9.18 -5.03
CA LEU A 220 10.46 -7.92 -5.71
C LEU A 220 10.29 -6.76 -4.70
N SER A 221 10.74 -5.58 -5.08
CA SER A 221 10.38 -4.36 -4.34
C SER A 221 9.03 -3.81 -4.80
N ARG A 222 8.36 -3.07 -3.93
CA ARG A 222 7.11 -2.36 -4.27
C ARG A 222 7.27 -1.42 -5.47
N VAL A 223 8.44 -0.78 -5.57
CA VAL A 223 8.77 0.12 -6.68
C VAL A 223 8.87 -0.63 -8.00
N MET A 224 9.49 -1.84 -8.00
CA MET A 224 9.56 -2.65 -9.22
C MET A 224 8.18 -3.07 -9.72
N VAL A 225 7.27 -3.46 -8.83
CA VAL A 225 5.88 -3.80 -9.19
C VAL A 225 5.16 -2.56 -9.73
N PHE A 226 5.31 -1.41 -9.09
CA PHE A 226 4.73 -0.15 -9.58
C PHE A 226 5.21 0.21 -10.98
N LEU A 227 6.53 0.16 -11.22
CA LEU A 227 7.12 0.47 -12.53
C LEU A 227 6.70 -0.54 -13.60
N MET A 228 6.59 -1.82 -13.24
CA MET A 228 6.10 -2.87 -14.15
C MET A 228 4.65 -2.59 -14.57
N ILE A 229 3.75 -2.33 -13.62
CA ILE A 229 2.35 -2.01 -13.93
C ILE A 229 2.24 -0.78 -14.82
N LYS A 230 3.02 0.29 -14.51
CA LYS A 230 3.04 1.51 -15.30
C LYS A 230 3.45 1.25 -16.75
N ARG A 231 4.54 0.52 -16.96
CA ARG A 231 5.02 0.17 -18.31
C ARG A 231 4.01 -0.68 -19.10
N LEU A 232 3.37 -1.63 -18.45
CA LEU A 232 2.34 -2.46 -19.09
C LEU A 232 1.11 -1.64 -19.50
N ALA A 233 0.69 -0.71 -18.66
CA ALA A 233 -0.40 0.21 -18.96
C ALA A 233 -0.06 1.13 -20.15
N GLU A 234 1.16 1.68 -20.18
CA GLU A 234 1.66 2.47 -21.30
C GLU A 234 1.72 1.65 -22.60
N ALA A 235 2.21 0.41 -22.53
CA ALA A 235 2.23 -0.51 -23.68
C ALA A 235 0.83 -0.90 -24.17
N ALA A 236 -0.14 -0.99 -23.27
CA ALA A 236 -1.55 -1.23 -23.57
C ALA A 236 -2.28 0.03 -24.09
N GLY A 237 -1.62 1.18 -24.20
CA GLY A 237 -2.23 2.44 -24.66
C GLY A 237 -3.18 3.09 -23.67
N ILE A 238 -3.12 2.72 -22.38
CA ILE A 238 -4.03 3.25 -21.36
C ILE A 238 -3.54 4.61 -20.87
N LYS A 239 -4.37 5.63 -20.99
CA LYS A 239 -4.04 7.02 -20.63
C LYS A 239 -4.24 7.35 -19.15
N LYS A 240 -4.92 6.48 -18.39
CA LYS A 240 -5.16 6.65 -16.95
C LYS A 240 -3.87 6.51 -16.15
N THR A 241 -3.80 7.21 -15.00
CA THR A 241 -2.68 7.04 -14.06
C THR A 241 -2.85 5.76 -13.25
N ILE A 242 -2.13 4.70 -13.63
CA ILE A 242 -2.29 3.37 -13.04
C ILE A 242 -1.22 3.09 -11.98
N SER A 243 -1.68 2.48 -10.90
CA SER A 243 -0.86 2.05 -9.77
C SER A 243 -1.36 0.71 -9.22
N PRO A 244 -0.61 0.04 -8.35
CA PRO A 244 -1.11 -1.12 -7.61
C PRO A 244 -2.43 -0.86 -6.86
N HIS A 245 -2.63 0.35 -6.37
CA HIS A 245 -3.88 0.74 -5.71
C HIS A 245 -5.05 0.83 -6.69
N THR A 246 -4.80 1.20 -7.94
CA THR A 246 -5.83 1.23 -8.99
C THR A 246 -6.40 -0.16 -9.25
N LEU A 247 -5.55 -1.19 -9.39
CA LEU A 247 -6.00 -2.58 -9.55
C LEU A 247 -6.86 -3.07 -8.38
N ARG A 248 -6.41 -2.78 -7.15
CA ARG A 248 -7.17 -3.13 -5.94
C ARG A 248 -8.50 -2.38 -5.86
N HIS A 249 -8.54 -1.11 -6.27
CA HIS A 249 -9.76 -0.32 -6.30
C HIS A 249 -10.73 -0.85 -7.37
N SER A 250 -10.21 -1.21 -8.55
CA SER A 250 -11.00 -1.84 -9.61
C SER A 250 -11.59 -3.18 -9.17
N PHE A 251 -10.83 -4.02 -8.44
CA PHE A 251 -11.37 -5.22 -7.80
C PHE A 251 -12.58 -4.89 -6.91
N ALA A 252 -12.42 -3.93 -5.98
CA ALA A 252 -13.49 -3.56 -5.06
C ALA A 252 -14.74 -3.05 -5.79
N THR A 253 -14.55 -2.17 -6.77
CA THR A 253 -15.64 -1.60 -7.58
C THR A 253 -16.36 -2.68 -8.35
N HIS A 254 -15.65 -3.54 -9.09
CA HIS A 254 -16.24 -4.58 -9.91
C HIS A 254 -16.97 -5.65 -9.09
N MET A 255 -16.48 -5.97 -7.89
CA MET A 255 -17.18 -6.87 -6.98
C MET A 255 -18.52 -6.28 -6.55
N VAL A 256 -18.54 -5.00 -6.13
CA VAL A 256 -19.76 -4.31 -5.69
C VAL A 256 -20.73 -4.11 -6.86
N GLU A 257 -20.25 -3.68 -8.01
CA GLU A 257 -21.05 -3.53 -9.24
C GLU A 257 -21.60 -4.87 -9.73
N GLY A 258 -20.86 -5.95 -9.51
CA GLY A 258 -21.32 -7.31 -9.78
C GLY A 258 -22.43 -7.80 -8.84
N GLY A 259 -22.65 -7.13 -7.71
CA GLY A 259 -23.68 -7.44 -6.72
C GLY A 259 -23.13 -8.09 -5.42
N ALA A 260 -21.80 -8.11 -5.23
CA ALA A 260 -21.22 -8.63 -4.01
C ALA A 260 -21.57 -7.74 -2.80
N ASP A 261 -21.82 -8.37 -1.67
CA ASP A 261 -22.03 -7.67 -0.42
C ASP A 261 -20.79 -6.85 -0.02
N LEU A 262 -21.02 -5.58 0.35
CA LEU A 262 -19.94 -4.64 0.68
C LEU A 262 -19.09 -5.13 1.87
N ARG A 263 -19.70 -5.82 2.84
CA ARG A 263 -19.00 -6.37 4.01
C ARG A 263 -18.05 -7.49 3.60
N ALA A 264 -18.49 -8.39 2.73
CA ALA A 264 -17.65 -9.44 2.17
C ALA A 264 -16.43 -8.85 1.42
N VAL A 265 -16.64 -7.80 0.61
CA VAL A 265 -15.56 -7.11 -0.10
C VAL A 265 -14.60 -6.42 0.87
N GLN A 266 -15.10 -5.75 1.91
CA GLN A 266 -14.27 -5.13 2.94
C GLN A 266 -13.42 -6.15 3.70
N GLU A 267 -13.97 -7.33 3.98
CA GLU A 267 -13.29 -8.43 4.64
C GLU A 267 -12.16 -9.00 3.77
N MET A 268 -12.42 -9.28 2.49
CA MET A 268 -11.39 -9.69 1.52
C MET A 268 -10.26 -8.66 1.44
N LEU A 269 -10.61 -7.37 1.47
CA LEU A 269 -9.64 -6.28 1.43
C LEU A 269 -8.88 -6.08 2.75
N GLY A 270 -9.38 -6.55 3.88
CA GLY A 270 -8.77 -6.36 5.20
C GLY A 270 -8.80 -4.90 5.64
N HIS A 271 -9.99 -4.31 5.73
CA HIS A 271 -10.20 -3.00 6.31
C HIS A 271 -10.25 -3.11 7.85
N GLU A 272 -9.51 -2.27 8.56
CA GLU A 272 -9.28 -2.33 10.02
C GLU A 272 -10.53 -2.08 10.90
N SER A 273 -11.68 -1.74 10.34
CA SER A 273 -12.84 -1.31 11.12
C SER A 273 -13.70 -2.45 11.68
N ILE A 274 -13.37 -3.71 11.42
CA ILE A 274 -14.05 -4.85 12.05
C ILE A 274 -12.99 -5.65 12.81
N THR A 275 -13.00 -5.43 14.12
CA THR A 275 -12.28 -6.18 15.14
C THR A 275 -12.64 -7.66 15.01
N THR A 276 -11.64 -8.44 14.96
CA THR A 276 -11.46 -9.74 15.58
C THR A 276 -10.75 -10.70 14.66
N THR A 277 -9.63 -11.16 15.16
CA THR A 277 -9.01 -12.44 14.82
C THR A 277 -9.93 -13.55 15.35
N GLU A 278 -11.21 -13.52 14.99
CA GLU A 278 -12.08 -14.66 15.16
C GLU A 278 -11.72 -15.67 14.08
N ILE A 279 -11.54 -16.87 14.54
CA ILE A 279 -11.25 -18.07 13.76
C ILE A 279 -12.27 -18.11 12.62
N TYR A 280 -11.79 -17.89 11.37
CA TYR A 280 -12.60 -18.04 10.18
C TYR A 280 -13.23 -19.45 10.21
N THR A 281 -14.52 -19.54 10.42
CA THR A 281 -15.24 -20.79 10.36
C THR A 281 -15.29 -21.31 8.93
N HIS A 282 -15.51 -22.59 8.73
CA HIS A 282 -15.65 -23.16 7.38
C HIS A 282 -16.80 -22.49 6.59
N ILE A 283 -17.83 -22.02 7.29
CA ILE A 283 -18.99 -21.33 6.70
C ILE A 283 -18.58 -19.96 6.13
N ASP A 284 -17.73 -19.20 6.84
CA ASP A 284 -17.26 -17.90 6.39
C ASP A 284 -16.35 -18.03 5.15
N ARG A 285 -15.56 -19.10 5.09
CA ARG A 285 -14.68 -19.37 3.94
C ARG A 285 -15.45 -19.71 2.67
N SER A 286 -16.44 -20.57 2.75
CA SER A 286 -17.28 -20.90 1.60
C SER A 286 -18.04 -19.68 1.10
N TYR A 287 -18.61 -18.89 1.99
CA TYR A 287 -19.30 -17.65 1.64
C TYR A 287 -18.41 -16.66 0.87
N LEU A 288 -17.18 -16.39 1.34
CA LEU A 288 -16.27 -15.50 0.66
C LEU A 288 -15.83 -16.05 -0.72
N ARG A 289 -15.61 -17.36 -0.81
CA ARG A 289 -15.29 -18.04 -2.06
C ARG A 289 -16.42 -17.96 -3.06
N ASP A 290 -17.64 -18.29 -2.63
CA ASP A 290 -18.83 -18.26 -3.47
C ASP A 290 -19.14 -16.85 -3.94
N THR A 291 -18.98 -15.88 -3.05
CA THR A 291 -19.08 -14.45 -3.39
C THR A 291 -18.08 -14.06 -4.48
N LEU A 292 -16.80 -14.47 -4.36
CA LEU A 292 -15.80 -14.21 -5.40
C LEU A 292 -16.19 -14.90 -6.73
N LEU A 293 -16.55 -16.15 -6.66
CA LEU A 293 -16.89 -16.94 -7.86
C LEU A 293 -18.13 -16.39 -8.58
N MET A 294 -19.10 -15.90 -7.83
CA MET A 294 -20.35 -15.38 -8.38
C MET A 294 -20.21 -13.98 -8.98
N TYR A 295 -19.45 -13.11 -8.35
CA TYR A 295 -19.47 -11.68 -8.66
C TYR A 295 -18.18 -11.16 -9.32
N HIS A 296 -17.06 -11.88 -9.23
CA HIS A 296 -15.81 -11.39 -9.83
C HIS A 296 -15.79 -11.64 -11.36
N PRO A 297 -15.41 -10.64 -12.19
CA PRO A 297 -15.41 -10.78 -13.66
C PRO A 297 -14.56 -11.96 -14.17
N ARG A 298 -13.41 -12.22 -13.51
CA ARG A 298 -12.52 -13.34 -13.88
C ARG A 298 -13.10 -14.73 -13.62
N SER A 299 -14.17 -14.85 -12.84
CA SER A 299 -14.84 -16.14 -12.59
C SER A 299 -15.83 -16.49 -13.68
N LYS A 300 -16.38 -15.48 -14.40
CA LYS A 300 -17.39 -15.64 -15.45
C LYS A 300 -16.82 -16.03 -16.82
N HIS A 301 -15.51 -15.96 -17.03
CA HIS A 301 -14.87 -16.27 -18.32
C HIS A 301 -14.76 -17.77 -18.68
N LYS A 302 -15.40 -18.68 -17.92
CA LYS A 302 -15.34 -20.12 -18.20
C LYS A 302 -16.30 -20.62 -19.31
N GLU A 303 -17.25 -19.82 -19.78
CA GLU A 303 -18.30 -20.32 -20.67
C GLU A 303 -18.17 -19.94 -22.16
N LYS A 304 -17.13 -19.20 -22.57
CA LYS A 304 -17.00 -18.75 -23.97
C LYS A 304 -15.87 -19.43 -24.77
N GLY A 305 -15.36 -20.55 -24.31
CA GLY A 305 -14.19 -21.19 -24.96
C GLY A 305 -14.29 -22.71 -25.15
N VAL A 306 -15.47 -23.25 -25.45
CA VAL A 306 -15.63 -24.60 -26.05
C VAL A 306 -16.86 -24.59 -26.94
N SER A 307 -16.65 -24.33 -28.20
CA SER A 307 -17.53 -24.74 -29.31
C SER A 307 -16.62 -25.07 -30.46
#